data_910a020e7174f41a55abf1038305d3f1
#
_entry.id   910a020e7174f41a55abf1038305d3f1
#
_cell.length_a   1.000
_cell.length_b   1.000
_cell.length_c   1.000
_cell.angle_alpha   90.00
_cell.angle_beta   90.00
_cell.angle_gamma   90.00
#
_symmetry.space_group_name_H-M   'P 1'
#
loop_
_entity.id
_entity.type
_entity.pdbx_description
1 polymer ?
#
loop_
_entity_poly.entity_id
_entity_poly.type
_entity_poly.pdbx_seq_one_letter_code
_entity_poly.pdbx_strand_id
1 'polypeptide(L)'
;MKHTLKILIPILLILALLIGACCFFLIARRDLTESVFTYWGNHFYNNGRYGRAITCYKLAMHFAPKDAELAIWLSNAYKRSGNYTKAEYTLVNAITQSPDAADLYIALSKTYVEQDKLLDAETMLSRITNDAVRTQIDALRPAAPVIEPESGTYTEYIDVTITGTEGTVYAVCNSDFPAEETDIYTGPISLTAGESKIVTLSVADNGLVSDAVYAGYTVGSVVEPVTLADAGLDSYVRELLGKTAGSTLMTDELWAIEELELPDTVASLEDLPYFTGLRTLSLHHSSASMDLSVLAQLPTLRTLDLSGCTLSSAAMSTIVSLPELTSLNLSGCAVIDINALIGLQKLEFLDLSNNTISDLTALSALQALKELHLTNNPITSLANLKNCTQLEILYANQCSITRIAGLADHTALKELYLANNQIADISVLASCTALQTLDLSFNAVTDISIVSELRQLVDLNVSNNQITVFPAVDADTPLWHVDISHNQIEDLTGLAGNLSVNFINADYNKIKSIAKLEECVMLVKMNLWDNPVNTDEVKKLQDVGIIINYNPEYKEADTEA
;
A
#
# COMPACT_ATOMS: atom_id res chain seq x y z
N MET A 1 54.81 11.40 -28.94
CA MET A 1 54.74 11.13 -27.49
C MET A 1 55.44 12.20 -26.60
N LYS A 2 56.65 12.73 -26.91
CA LYS A 2 57.29 13.76 -26.06
C LYS A 2 56.65 15.15 -26.09
N HIS A 3 55.89 15.50 -27.12
CA HIS A 3 55.21 16.80 -27.25
C HIS A 3 53.86 16.82 -26.57
N THR A 4 53.12 15.73 -26.59
CA THR A 4 51.81 15.59 -25.90
C THR A 4 51.98 15.55 -24.36
N LEU A 5 53.04 14.97 -23.88
CA LEU A 5 53.35 14.93 -22.42
C LEU A 5 53.69 16.34 -21.86
N LYS A 6 54.33 17.21 -22.70
CA LYS A 6 54.66 18.60 -22.30
C LYS A 6 53.44 19.51 -22.16
N ILE A 7 52.34 19.18 -22.80
CA ILE A 7 51.08 19.92 -22.69
C ILE A 7 50.16 19.33 -21.64
N LEU A 8 50.18 17.99 -21.46
CA LEU A 8 49.32 17.29 -20.50
C LEU A 8 49.72 17.56 -19.04
N ILE A 9 51.02 17.63 -18.73
CA ILE A 9 51.52 17.88 -17.38
C ILE A 9 51.10 19.24 -16.82
N PRO A 10 51.25 20.39 -17.54
CA PRO A 10 50.75 21.65 -17.01
C PRO A 10 49.23 21.73 -16.92
N ILE A 11 48.47 21.06 -17.79
CA ILE A 11 47.00 21.01 -17.71
C ILE A 11 46.59 20.24 -16.46
N LEU A 12 47.19 19.08 -16.18
CA LEU A 12 46.96 18.30 -14.95
C LEU A 12 47.36 19.08 -13.70
N LEU A 13 48.46 19.83 -13.73
CA LEU A 13 48.91 20.67 -12.61
C LEU A 13 47.94 21.85 -12.36
N ILE A 14 47.44 22.50 -13.43
CA ILE A 14 46.45 23.56 -13.33
C ILE A 14 45.12 22.96 -12.79
N LEU A 15 44.70 21.80 -13.27
CA LEU A 15 43.50 21.12 -12.80
C LEU A 15 43.63 20.73 -11.31
N ALA A 16 44.79 20.23 -10.89
CA ALA A 16 45.08 19.89 -9.50
C ALA A 16 45.12 21.16 -8.60
N LEU A 17 45.65 22.26 -9.08
CA LEU A 17 45.64 23.56 -8.39
C LEU A 17 44.23 24.14 -8.29
N LEU A 18 43.43 24.01 -9.34
CA LEU A 18 42.00 24.44 -9.34
C LEU A 18 41.17 23.57 -8.37
N ILE A 19 41.39 22.27 -8.39
CA ILE A 19 40.73 21.35 -7.43
C ILE A 19 41.19 21.67 -5.99
N GLY A 20 42.49 21.88 -5.76
CA GLY A 20 43.02 22.27 -4.46
C GLY A 20 42.50 23.62 -3.96
N ALA A 21 42.42 24.62 -4.82
CA ALA A 21 41.81 25.92 -4.52
C ALA A 21 40.30 25.82 -4.26
N CYS A 22 39.60 24.98 -5.02
CA CYS A 22 38.18 24.70 -4.80
C CYS A 22 37.96 23.99 -3.46
N CYS A 23 38.77 22.96 -3.15
CA CYS A 23 38.71 22.27 -1.86
C CYS A 23 39.07 23.20 -0.69
N PHE A 24 40.07 24.07 -0.86
CA PHE A 24 40.44 25.05 0.16
C PHE A 24 39.34 26.09 0.38
N PHE A 25 38.69 26.56 -0.71
CA PHE A 25 37.55 27.48 -0.64
C PHE A 25 36.34 26.84 0.04
N LEU A 26 36.03 25.59 -0.29
CA LEU A 26 34.96 24.79 0.34
C LEU A 26 35.19 24.60 1.84
N ILE A 27 36.45 24.38 2.26
CA ILE A 27 36.80 24.17 3.68
C ILE A 27 36.85 25.52 4.44
N ALA A 28 37.37 26.59 3.80
CA ALA A 28 37.55 27.90 4.43
C ALA A 28 36.23 28.70 4.56
N ARG A 29 35.21 28.36 3.79
CA ARG A 29 33.89 29.02 3.80
C ARG A 29 32.78 28.00 4.02
N ARG A 30 32.86 27.27 5.14
CA ARG A 30 31.93 26.18 5.53
C ARG A 30 30.45 26.61 5.43
N ASP A 31 30.12 27.78 5.96
CA ASP A 31 28.77 28.31 5.99
C ASP A 31 28.18 28.54 4.58
N LEU A 32 29.02 29.05 3.66
CA LEU A 32 28.60 29.28 2.28
C LEU A 32 28.42 27.96 1.53
N THR A 33 29.26 26.98 1.81
CA THR A 33 29.22 25.67 1.17
C THR A 33 28.00 24.88 1.62
N GLU A 34 27.73 24.88 2.91
CA GLU A 34 26.51 24.30 3.49
C GLU A 34 25.27 24.93 2.88
N SER A 35 25.17 26.28 2.86
CA SER A 35 24.03 27.00 2.29
C SER A 35 23.80 26.70 0.80
N VAL A 36 24.87 26.51 0.01
CA VAL A 36 24.74 26.15 -1.40
C VAL A 36 24.16 24.75 -1.58
N PHE A 37 24.66 23.76 -0.83
CA PHE A 37 24.13 22.41 -0.92
C PHE A 37 22.68 22.33 -0.39
N THR A 38 22.36 23.07 0.65
CA THR A 38 21.01 23.18 1.19
C THR A 38 20.05 23.80 0.16
N TYR A 39 20.46 24.87 -0.51
CA TYR A 39 19.67 25.49 -1.58
C TYR A 39 19.37 24.51 -2.71
N TRP A 40 20.39 23.78 -3.21
CA TRP A 40 20.19 22.76 -4.23
C TRP A 40 19.37 21.58 -3.73
N GLY A 41 19.55 21.17 -2.48
CA GLY A 41 18.74 20.15 -1.83
C GLY A 41 17.26 20.52 -1.87
N ASN A 42 16.92 21.74 -1.43
CA ASN A 42 15.55 22.27 -1.45
C ASN A 42 15.02 22.39 -2.89
N HIS A 43 15.86 22.82 -3.84
CA HIS A 43 15.47 22.89 -5.23
C HIS A 43 15.10 21.51 -5.80
N PHE A 44 15.92 20.49 -5.56
CA PHE A 44 15.63 19.13 -6.03
C PHE A 44 14.44 18.51 -5.31
N TYR A 45 14.30 18.74 -4.00
CA TYR A 45 13.16 18.27 -3.22
C TYR A 45 11.84 18.81 -3.75
N ASN A 46 11.77 20.13 -4.00
CA ASN A 46 10.57 20.79 -4.50
C ASN A 46 10.21 20.39 -5.96
N ASN A 47 11.16 19.80 -6.69
CA ASN A 47 10.95 19.27 -8.03
C ASN A 47 10.79 17.75 -8.06
N GLY A 48 10.53 17.10 -6.90
CA GLY A 48 10.31 15.66 -6.79
C GLY A 48 11.55 14.78 -7.00
N ARG A 49 12.75 15.39 -7.09
CA ARG A 49 14.02 14.67 -7.32
C ARG A 49 14.70 14.29 -6.00
N TYR A 50 14.02 13.44 -5.24
CA TYR A 50 14.41 13.14 -3.86
C TYR A 50 15.80 12.51 -3.72
N GLY A 51 16.21 11.64 -4.65
CA GLY A 51 17.56 11.06 -4.65
C GLY A 51 18.67 12.11 -4.72
N ARG A 52 18.51 13.14 -5.57
CA ARG A 52 19.46 14.27 -5.67
C ARG A 52 19.39 15.18 -4.45
N ALA A 53 18.19 15.41 -3.91
CA ALA A 53 18.00 16.17 -2.67
C ALA A 53 18.74 15.53 -1.52
N ILE A 54 18.61 14.20 -1.34
CA ILE A 54 19.32 13.40 -0.33
C ILE A 54 20.83 13.59 -0.45
N THR A 55 21.37 13.54 -1.68
CA THR A 55 22.81 13.72 -1.91
C THR A 55 23.27 15.12 -1.49
N CYS A 56 22.51 16.14 -1.85
CA CYS A 56 22.81 17.53 -1.49
C CYS A 56 22.71 17.75 0.03
N TYR A 57 21.65 17.27 0.68
CA TYR A 57 21.51 17.41 2.14
C TYR A 57 22.59 16.64 2.91
N LYS A 58 23.02 15.46 2.45
CA LYS A 58 24.14 14.74 3.05
C LYS A 58 25.45 15.53 2.95
N LEU A 59 25.69 16.17 1.82
CA LEU A 59 26.86 17.03 1.65
C LEU A 59 26.78 18.25 2.57
N ALA A 60 25.60 18.90 2.67
CA ALA A 60 25.40 20.00 3.61
C ALA A 60 25.64 19.56 5.07
N MET A 61 25.07 18.42 5.50
CA MET A 61 25.29 17.85 6.84
C MET A 61 26.74 17.52 7.15
N HIS A 62 27.58 17.23 6.15
CA HIS A 62 29.02 17.06 6.38
C HIS A 62 29.66 18.34 6.91
N PHE A 63 29.15 19.53 6.52
CA PHE A 63 29.64 20.83 6.95
C PHE A 63 28.94 21.32 8.22
N ALA A 64 27.68 20.97 8.41
CA ALA A 64 26.86 21.36 9.58
C ALA A 64 26.20 20.11 10.24
N PRO A 65 26.99 19.22 10.89
CA PRO A 65 26.48 17.93 11.39
C PRO A 65 25.49 18.05 12.56
N LYS A 66 25.42 19.21 13.23
CA LYS A 66 24.51 19.48 14.34
C LYS A 66 23.29 20.31 13.96
N ASP A 67 23.13 20.62 12.70
CA ASP A 67 21.99 21.37 12.22
C ASP A 67 20.73 20.51 12.23
N ALA A 68 19.81 20.82 13.14
CA ALA A 68 18.58 20.10 13.35
C ALA A 68 17.63 20.24 12.14
N GLU A 69 17.53 21.44 11.56
CA GLU A 69 16.65 21.72 10.43
C GLU A 69 17.08 20.94 9.19
N LEU A 70 18.38 20.89 8.93
CA LEU A 70 18.96 20.13 7.84
C LEU A 70 18.74 18.61 8.00
N ALA A 71 18.82 18.10 9.23
CA ALA A 71 18.51 16.70 9.52
C ALA A 71 17.04 16.37 9.24
N ILE A 72 16.14 17.31 9.56
CA ILE A 72 14.71 17.19 9.27
C ILE A 72 14.46 17.18 7.74
N TRP A 73 15.12 18.06 6.98
CA TRP A 73 14.99 18.08 5.52
C TRP A 73 15.51 16.79 4.88
N LEU A 74 16.65 16.29 5.35
CA LEU A 74 17.19 15.00 4.88
C LEU A 74 16.24 13.83 5.21
N SER A 75 15.68 13.81 6.41
CA SER A 75 14.68 12.81 6.80
C SER A 75 13.45 12.88 5.90
N ASN A 76 12.92 14.08 5.66
CA ASN A 76 11.78 14.27 4.76
C ASN A 76 12.08 13.81 3.33
N ALA A 77 13.28 14.04 2.82
CA ALA A 77 13.69 13.55 1.51
C ALA A 77 13.76 12.02 1.46
N TYR A 78 14.21 11.38 2.54
CA TYR A 78 14.16 9.92 2.64
C TYR A 78 12.73 9.38 2.69
N LYS A 79 11.82 10.02 3.46
CA LYS A 79 10.40 9.64 3.51
C LYS A 79 9.76 9.72 2.12
N ARG A 80 9.96 10.84 1.41
CA ARG A 80 9.45 11.03 0.05
C ARG A 80 10.05 10.07 -0.99
N SER A 81 11.20 9.47 -0.70
CA SER A 81 11.79 8.39 -1.49
C SER A 81 11.40 6.98 -1.03
N GLY A 82 10.41 6.86 -0.13
CA GLY A 82 9.95 5.58 0.43
C GLY A 82 10.89 4.93 1.44
N ASN A 83 11.96 5.61 1.89
CA ASN A 83 12.97 5.02 2.78
C ASN A 83 12.81 5.51 4.22
N TYR A 84 11.76 5.07 4.89
CA TYR A 84 11.46 5.45 6.28
C TYR A 84 12.53 5.03 7.28
N THR A 85 13.14 3.85 7.11
CA THR A 85 14.24 3.39 7.98
C THR A 85 15.41 4.36 8.01
N LYS A 86 15.80 4.93 6.85
CA LYS A 86 16.86 5.93 6.80
C LYS A 86 16.41 7.28 7.34
N ALA A 87 15.13 7.61 7.21
CA ALA A 87 14.56 8.82 7.80
C ALA A 87 14.62 8.78 9.33
N GLU A 88 14.17 7.67 9.94
CA GLU A 88 14.28 7.41 11.38
C GLU A 88 15.73 7.48 11.86
N TYR A 89 16.62 6.72 11.22
CA TYR A 89 18.06 6.70 11.59
C TYR A 89 18.67 8.11 11.56
N THR A 90 18.31 8.93 10.56
CA THR A 90 18.80 10.30 10.44
C THR A 90 18.38 11.15 11.63
N LEU A 91 17.12 11.07 12.04
CA LEU A 91 16.57 11.85 13.16
C LEU A 91 17.09 11.36 14.50
N VAL A 92 17.15 10.04 14.73
CA VAL A 92 17.73 9.45 15.96
C VAL A 92 19.18 9.87 16.14
N ASN A 93 19.98 9.84 15.06
CA ASN A 93 21.36 10.28 15.10
C ASN A 93 21.48 11.79 15.36
N ALA A 94 20.60 12.60 14.78
CA ALA A 94 20.56 14.05 15.00
C ALA A 94 20.19 14.39 16.46
N ILE A 95 19.21 13.70 17.05
CA ILE A 95 18.84 13.83 18.47
C ILE A 95 20.03 13.52 19.38
N THR A 96 20.81 12.48 19.04
CA THR A 96 22.03 12.12 19.83
C THR A 96 23.07 13.24 19.82
N GLN A 97 23.14 14.03 18.73
CA GLN A 97 24.09 15.14 18.59
C GLN A 97 23.55 16.47 19.09
N SER A 98 22.24 16.68 19.07
CA SER A 98 21.54 17.89 19.46
C SER A 98 20.28 17.54 20.28
N PRO A 99 20.43 17.01 21.52
CA PRO A 99 19.33 16.52 22.34
C PRO A 99 18.44 17.63 22.91
N ASP A 100 18.80 18.88 22.70
CA ASP A 100 18.07 20.10 23.10
C ASP A 100 17.17 20.66 21.98
N ALA A 101 17.19 20.05 20.79
CA ALA A 101 16.37 20.49 19.66
C ALA A 101 14.99 19.79 19.66
N ALA A 102 13.97 20.43 20.19
CA ALA A 102 12.60 19.87 20.25
C ALA A 102 12.04 19.47 18.89
N ASP A 103 12.35 20.24 17.83
CA ASP A 103 11.88 19.97 16.46
C ASP A 103 12.31 18.59 15.93
N LEU A 104 13.45 18.05 16.38
CA LEU A 104 13.90 16.71 15.99
C LEU A 104 12.98 15.61 16.56
N TYR A 105 12.53 15.78 17.82
CA TYR A 105 11.61 14.83 18.45
C TYR A 105 10.24 14.90 17.80
N ILE A 106 9.77 16.10 17.45
CA ILE A 106 8.51 16.29 16.70
C ILE A 106 8.60 15.60 15.34
N ALA A 107 9.70 15.81 14.61
CA ALA A 107 9.91 15.20 13.31
C ALA A 107 10.01 13.65 13.39
N LEU A 108 10.62 13.12 14.44
CA LEU A 108 10.73 11.67 14.67
C LEU A 108 9.37 11.06 15.05
N SER A 109 8.63 11.71 15.96
CA SER A 109 7.26 11.30 16.31
C SER A 109 6.38 11.24 15.07
N LYS A 110 6.39 12.30 14.26
CA LYS A 110 5.66 12.33 12.99
C LYS A 110 6.08 11.21 12.04
N THR A 111 7.37 10.90 12.02
CA THR A 111 7.89 9.82 11.15
C THR A 111 7.43 8.43 11.63
N TYR A 112 7.27 8.24 12.93
CA TYR A 112 6.69 7.01 13.50
C TYR A 112 5.19 6.93 13.21
N VAL A 113 4.45 8.02 13.43
CA VAL A 113 3.00 8.08 13.14
C VAL A 113 2.70 7.78 11.67
N GLU A 114 3.48 8.32 10.73
CA GLU A 114 3.34 8.05 9.29
C GLU A 114 3.63 6.56 8.90
N GLN A 115 4.08 5.74 9.83
CA GLN A 115 4.36 4.30 9.66
C GLN A 115 3.52 3.45 10.61
N ASP A 116 2.48 4.01 11.20
CA ASP A 116 1.60 3.35 12.17
C ASP A 116 2.33 2.80 13.42
N LYS A 117 3.53 3.34 13.73
CA LYS A 117 4.35 2.99 14.89
C LYS A 117 4.02 3.88 16.10
N LEU A 118 2.74 3.88 16.52
CA LEU A 118 2.25 4.77 17.58
C LEU A 118 2.92 4.50 18.94
N LEU A 119 3.19 3.22 19.25
CA LEU A 119 3.90 2.82 20.46
C LEU A 119 5.34 3.36 20.49
N ASP A 120 6.04 3.35 19.34
CA ASP A 120 7.40 3.89 19.25
C ASP A 120 7.40 5.41 19.45
N ALA A 121 6.40 6.09 18.88
CA ALA A 121 6.21 7.53 19.05
C ALA A 121 5.96 7.89 20.54
N GLU A 122 5.02 7.23 21.20
CA GLU A 122 4.69 7.43 22.62
C GLU A 122 5.91 7.11 23.51
N THR A 123 6.53 5.95 23.31
CA THR A 123 7.70 5.51 24.07
C THR A 123 8.88 6.47 23.90
N MET A 124 9.11 7.00 22.72
CA MET A 124 10.17 7.98 22.47
C MET A 124 9.90 9.29 23.22
N LEU A 125 8.68 9.81 23.16
CA LEU A 125 8.30 11.05 23.84
C LEU A 125 8.33 10.91 25.37
N SER A 126 7.90 9.79 25.92
CA SER A 126 7.93 9.53 27.38
C SER A 126 9.35 9.46 27.94
N ARG A 127 10.35 9.10 27.12
CA ARG A 127 11.77 8.97 27.52
C ARG A 127 12.59 10.26 27.42
N ILE A 128 12.00 11.40 27.04
CA ILE A 128 12.72 12.68 26.98
C ILE A 128 13.14 13.07 28.40
N THR A 129 14.45 13.21 28.62
CA THR A 129 15.04 13.55 29.92
C THR A 129 15.37 15.04 30.07
N ASN A 130 15.42 15.80 28.98
CA ASN A 130 15.66 17.24 29.01
C ASN A 130 14.37 17.98 29.34
N ASP A 131 14.28 18.59 30.51
CA ASP A 131 13.07 19.26 31.00
C ASP A 131 12.61 20.42 30.11
N ALA A 132 13.56 21.16 29.50
CA ALA A 132 13.21 22.29 28.62
C ALA A 132 12.56 21.78 27.31
N VAL A 133 13.11 20.68 26.73
CA VAL A 133 12.54 20.04 25.54
C VAL A 133 11.19 19.41 25.87
N ARG A 134 11.11 18.71 27.01
CA ARG A 134 9.85 18.10 27.48
C ARG A 134 8.76 19.15 27.61
N THR A 135 9.04 20.29 28.29
CA THR A 135 8.07 21.37 28.45
C THR A 135 7.59 21.96 27.12
N GLN A 136 8.49 22.08 26.13
CA GLN A 136 8.12 22.55 24.79
C GLN A 136 7.22 21.57 24.05
N ILE A 137 7.55 20.29 24.15
CA ILE A 137 6.79 19.22 23.48
C ILE A 137 5.44 19.03 24.14
N ASP A 138 5.37 19.00 25.48
CA ASP A 138 4.12 18.84 26.24
C ASP A 138 3.13 19.98 25.98
N ALA A 139 3.64 21.17 25.68
CA ALA A 139 2.80 22.30 25.28
C ALA A 139 2.17 22.17 23.89
N LEU A 140 2.68 21.25 23.07
CA LEU A 140 2.25 21.00 21.69
C LEU A 140 1.58 19.63 21.50
N ARG A 141 1.65 18.76 22.52
CA ARG A 141 1.01 17.44 22.52
C ARG A 141 -0.50 17.57 22.73
N PRO A 142 -1.31 16.71 22.11
CA PRO A 142 -2.73 16.63 22.45
C PRO A 142 -2.90 16.12 23.88
N ALA A 143 -3.97 16.52 24.54
CA ALA A 143 -4.33 15.94 25.83
C ALA A 143 -4.68 14.46 25.67
N ALA A 144 -4.38 13.67 26.71
CA ALA A 144 -4.77 12.27 26.74
C ALA A 144 -6.30 12.11 26.65
N PRO A 145 -6.80 11.12 25.90
CA PRO A 145 -8.24 10.87 25.80
C PRO A 145 -8.87 10.54 27.16
N VAL A 146 -10.14 10.88 27.31
CA VAL A 146 -10.95 10.53 28.48
C VAL A 146 -11.84 9.33 28.12
N ILE A 147 -11.84 8.32 28.96
CA ILE A 147 -12.64 7.10 28.80
C ILE A 147 -13.79 7.12 29.80
N GLU A 148 -15.00 6.96 29.31
CA GLU A 148 -16.22 6.87 30.14
C GLU A 148 -17.05 5.63 29.73
N PRO A 149 -17.58 4.88 30.70
CA PRO A 149 -17.36 5.00 32.15
C PRO A 149 -15.93 4.64 32.57
N GLU A 150 -15.55 5.02 33.80
CA GLU A 150 -14.23 4.68 34.38
C GLU A 150 -13.99 3.17 34.45
N SER A 151 -12.71 2.76 34.53
CA SER A 151 -12.31 1.38 34.79
C SER A 151 -13.03 0.79 35.99
N GLY A 152 -13.55 -0.44 35.86
CA GLY A 152 -14.27 -1.05 36.97
C GLY A 152 -14.99 -2.35 36.63
N THR A 153 -15.77 -2.83 37.63
CA THR A 153 -16.63 -4.00 37.46
C THR A 153 -18.08 -3.57 37.31
N TYR A 154 -18.73 -4.06 36.28
CA TYR A 154 -20.10 -3.77 35.90
C TYR A 154 -20.92 -5.04 35.87
N THR A 155 -22.19 -4.96 36.21
CA THR A 155 -23.10 -6.12 36.27
C THR A 155 -23.88 -6.34 34.99
N GLU A 156 -23.87 -5.34 34.09
CA GLU A 156 -24.54 -5.37 32.79
C GLU A 156 -23.56 -4.92 31.72
N TYR A 157 -23.88 -5.24 30.48
CA TYR A 157 -23.08 -4.76 29.35
C TYR A 157 -22.99 -3.23 29.36
N ILE A 158 -21.86 -2.70 28.93
CA ILE A 158 -21.61 -1.26 28.92
C ILE A 158 -21.07 -0.82 27.56
N ASP A 159 -21.45 0.40 27.16
CA ASP A 159 -20.82 1.09 26.06
C ASP A 159 -19.76 2.04 26.59
N VAL A 160 -18.51 1.83 26.19
CA VAL A 160 -17.39 2.68 26.56
C VAL A 160 -17.20 3.74 25.49
N THR A 161 -17.31 4.99 25.90
CA THR A 161 -17.05 6.16 25.04
C THR A 161 -15.68 6.74 25.31
N ILE A 162 -15.00 7.20 24.25
CA ILE A 162 -13.68 7.80 24.33
C ILE A 162 -13.77 9.19 23.73
N THR A 163 -13.34 10.20 24.51
CA THR A 163 -13.37 11.59 24.08
C THR A 163 -11.95 12.15 24.04
N GLY A 164 -11.51 12.57 22.87
CA GLY A 164 -10.27 13.32 22.65
C GLY A 164 -10.56 14.80 22.44
N THR A 165 -9.68 15.68 22.89
CA THR A 165 -9.84 17.13 22.76
C THR A 165 -9.26 17.69 21.46
N GLU A 166 -8.23 17.04 20.91
CA GLU A 166 -7.51 17.47 19.70
C GLU A 166 -6.97 16.28 18.92
N GLY A 167 -7.03 16.34 17.59
CA GLY A 167 -6.46 15.32 16.70
C GLY A 167 -7.33 14.07 16.54
N THR A 168 -6.73 13.02 16.03
CA THR A 168 -7.37 11.71 15.79
C THR A 168 -7.19 10.82 17.01
N VAL A 169 -8.28 10.25 17.52
CA VAL A 169 -8.24 9.30 18.64
C VAL A 169 -8.12 7.89 18.09
N TYR A 170 -7.16 7.13 18.61
CA TYR A 170 -6.97 5.72 18.34
C TYR A 170 -7.36 4.91 19.59
N ALA A 171 -8.02 3.79 19.41
CA ALA A 171 -8.41 2.91 20.50
C ALA A 171 -8.50 1.46 20.07
N VAL A 172 -7.98 0.58 20.91
CA VAL A 172 -8.12 -0.87 20.73
C VAL A 172 -8.69 -1.51 21.99
N CYS A 173 -9.46 -2.57 21.78
CA CYS A 173 -9.98 -3.40 22.85
C CYS A 173 -9.32 -4.78 22.79
N ASN A 174 -8.78 -5.22 23.93
CA ASN A 174 -8.09 -6.52 24.10
C ASN A 174 -6.86 -6.73 23.21
N SER A 175 -6.32 -5.66 22.65
CA SER A 175 -5.03 -5.62 21.96
C SER A 175 -3.99 -4.88 22.82
N ASP A 176 -2.70 -5.10 22.52
CA ASP A 176 -1.63 -4.51 23.33
C ASP A 176 -1.52 -3.01 23.16
N PHE A 177 -1.61 -2.50 21.93
CA PHE A 177 -1.52 -1.07 21.63
C PHE A 177 -2.12 -0.75 20.25
N PRO A 178 -2.73 0.43 20.03
CA PRO A 178 -3.19 0.85 18.70
C PRO A 178 -2.00 1.01 17.75
N ALA A 179 -2.13 0.49 16.52
CA ALA A 179 -1.05 0.47 15.55
C ALA A 179 -1.46 0.82 14.13
N GLU A 180 -2.75 0.70 13.77
CA GLU A 180 -3.22 0.79 12.39
C GLU A 180 -4.31 1.86 12.22
N GLU A 181 -4.56 2.30 10.99
CA GLU A 181 -5.69 3.19 10.68
C GLU A 181 -7.05 2.60 11.08
N THR A 182 -7.17 1.28 11.10
CA THR A 182 -8.36 0.56 11.57
C THR A 182 -8.63 0.76 13.06
N ASP A 183 -7.63 1.18 13.83
CA ASP A 183 -7.74 1.45 15.26
C ASP A 183 -8.24 2.87 15.56
N ILE A 184 -8.59 3.65 14.54
CA ILE A 184 -9.21 4.97 14.72
C ILE A 184 -10.56 4.79 15.41
N TYR A 185 -10.72 5.45 16.55
CA TYR A 185 -11.96 5.41 17.30
C TYR A 185 -13.08 6.12 16.55
N THR A 186 -14.11 5.39 16.19
CA THR A 186 -15.25 5.90 15.40
C THR A 186 -16.56 5.95 16.18
N GLY A 187 -16.61 5.36 17.37
CA GLY A 187 -17.83 5.29 18.17
C GLY A 187 -17.70 4.40 19.41
N PRO A 188 -18.75 4.28 20.21
CA PRO A 188 -18.72 3.52 21.46
C PRO A 188 -18.24 2.09 21.28
N ILE A 189 -17.42 1.59 22.21
CA ILE A 189 -16.97 0.21 22.29
C ILE A 189 -17.92 -0.54 23.22
N SER A 190 -18.73 -1.42 22.68
CA SER A 190 -19.65 -2.24 23.46
C SER A 190 -18.88 -3.39 24.13
N LEU A 191 -18.83 -3.39 25.46
CA LEU A 191 -18.23 -4.46 26.24
C LEU A 191 -19.31 -5.40 26.77
N THR A 192 -19.24 -6.63 26.32
CA THR A 192 -20.04 -7.75 26.80
C THR A 192 -19.32 -8.44 27.96
N ALA A 193 -19.89 -9.55 28.48
CA ALA A 193 -19.34 -10.25 29.61
C ALA A 193 -17.88 -10.69 29.44
N GLY A 194 -17.13 -10.58 30.51
CA GLY A 194 -15.72 -10.94 30.58
C GLY A 194 -14.81 -9.79 31.00
N GLU A 195 -13.52 -10.04 30.97
CA GLU A 195 -12.52 -9.03 31.21
C GLU A 195 -12.12 -8.37 29.88
N SER A 196 -12.07 -7.04 29.85
CA SER A 196 -11.66 -6.27 28.69
C SER A 196 -10.67 -5.20 29.09
N LYS A 197 -9.69 -4.95 28.21
CA LYS A 197 -8.71 -3.88 28.37
C LYS A 197 -8.82 -2.97 27.16
N ILE A 198 -8.99 -1.69 27.39
CA ILE A 198 -8.96 -0.65 26.35
C ILE A 198 -7.67 0.14 26.48
N VAL A 199 -7.01 0.38 25.35
CA VAL A 199 -5.84 1.25 25.25
C VAL A 199 -6.18 2.33 24.23
N THR A 200 -5.98 3.60 24.60
CA THR A 200 -6.27 4.72 23.71
C THR A 200 -5.24 5.83 23.82
N LEU A 201 -5.05 6.55 22.73
CA LEU A 201 -4.24 7.77 22.66
C LEU A 201 -4.78 8.72 21.57
N SER A 202 -4.39 9.99 21.62
CA SER A 202 -4.68 10.96 20.56
C SER A 202 -3.43 11.26 19.74
N VAL A 203 -3.62 11.47 18.43
CA VAL A 203 -2.59 11.88 17.49
C VAL A 203 -2.95 13.25 16.92
N ALA A 204 -2.12 14.26 17.17
CA ALA A 204 -2.33 15.61 16.65
C ALA A 204 -1.83 15.77 15.20
N ASP A 205 -2.31 16.77 14.48
CA ASP A 205 -1.91 17.08 13.10
C ASP A 205 -0.40 17.36 12.94
N ASN A 206 0.25 17.81 14.00
CA ASN A 206 1.70 18.04 14.04
C ASN A 206 2.50 16.73 14.14
N GLY A 207 1.84 15.57 14.31
CA GLY A 207 2.45 14.24 14.43
C GLY A 207 2.92 13.91 15.85
N LEU A 208 2.55 14.71 16.87
CA LEU A 208 2.75 14.36 18.27
C LEU A 208 1.60 13.49 18.77
N VAL A 209 1.93 12.54 19.65
CA VAL A 209 0.94 11.66 20.29
C VAL A 209 0.75 12.07 21.77
N SER A 210 -0.44 11.87 22.31
CA SER A 210 -0.70 12.03 23.76
C SER A 210 -0.01 10.91 24.55
N ASP A 211 -0.08 11.01 25.88
CA ASP A 211 0.14 9.84 26.72
C ASP A 211 -0.97 8.82 26.46
N ALA A 212 -0.62 7.53 26.49
CA ALA A 212 -1.59 6.46 26.34
C ALA A 212 -2.40 6.27 27.63
N VAL A 213 -3.70 6.09 27.48
CA VAL A 213 -4.63 5.80 28.59
C VAL A 213 -5.02 4.32 28.53
N TYR A 214 -4.96 3.67 29.69
CA TYR A 214 -5.29 2.25 29.85
C TYR A 214 -6.50 2.13 30.77
N ALA A 215 -7.54 1.41 30.35
CA ALA A 215 -8.72 1.13 31.15
C ALA A 215 -9.01 -0.38 31.17
N GLY A 216 -9.28 -0.92 32.32
CA GLY A 216 -9.65 -2.32 32.50
C GLY A 216 -11.09 -2.45 32.99
N TYR A 217 -11.85 -3.34 32.39
CA TYR A 217 -13.25 -3.60 32.69
C TYR A 217 -13.48 -5.06 32.97
N THR A 218 -14.33 -5.34 33.95
CA THR A 218 -14.90 -6.68 34.19
C THR A 218 -16.40 -6.54 34.10
N VAL A 219 -16.99 -7.06 33.03
CA VAL A 219 -18.45 -7.05 32.86
C VAL A 219 -18.98 -8.41 33.31
N GLY A 220 -19.81 -8.43 34.35
CA GLY A 220 -20.48 -9.63 34.83
C GLY A 220 -21.55 -10.06 33.84
N SER A 221 -21.57 -11.33 33.46
CA SER A 221 -22.68 -11.94 32.77
C SER A 221 -23.12 -13.19 33.48
N VAL A 222 -24.37 -13.53 33.27
CA VAL A 222 -24.84 -14.88 33.64
C VAL A 222 -24.23 -15.82 32.61
N VAL A 223 -23.14 -16.48 33.02
CA VAL A 223 -22.52 -17.53 32.20
C VAL A 223 -23.44 -18.74 32.26
N GLU A 224 -24.05 -19.08 31.12
CA GLU A 224 -25.03 -20.18 31.03
C GLU A 224 -24.51 -21.30 30.12
N PRO A 225 -24.91 -22.54 30.39
CA PRO A 225 -24.65 -23.64 29.47
C PRO A 225 -25.38 -23.45 28.15
N VAL A 226 -24.66 -23.63 27.05
CA VAL A 226 -25.21 -23.55 25.68
C VAL A 226 -25.20 -24.95 25.05
N THR A 227 -26.24 -25.24 24.30
CA THR A 227 -26.29 -26.39 23.40
C THR A 227 -26.55 -25.88 22.00
N LEU A 228 -25.56 -26.05 21.12
CA LEU A 228 -25.72 -25.69 19.73
C LEU A 228 -26.63 -26.69 19.03
N ALA A 229 -27.55 -26.20 18.20
CA ALA A 229 -28.52 -27.02 17.49
C ALA A 229 -27.88 -27.72 16.29
N ASP A 230 -26.93 -27.03 15.61
CA ASP A 230 -26.17 -27.60 14.48
C ASP A 230 -25.04 -28.49 14.97
N ALA A 231 -25.09 -29.78 14.64
CA ALA A 231 -24.09 -30.75 15.09
C ALA A 231 -22.70 -30.53 14.44
N GLY A 232 -22.65 -29.99 13.24
CA GLY A 232 -21.41 -29.64 12.56
C GLY A 232 -20.73 -28.45 13.26
N LEU A 233 -21.52 -27.43 13.59
CA LEU A 233 -21.04 -26.25 14.33
C LEU A 233 -20.62 -26.65 15.76
N ASP A 234 -21.40 -27.46 16.45
CA ASP A 234 -21.05 -27.95 17.80
C ASP A 234 -19.71 -28.70 17.80
N SER A 235 -19.52 -29.60 16.84
CA SER A 235 -18.26 -30.34 16.70
C SER A 235 -17.07 -29.41 16.40
N TYR A 236 -17.24 -28.49 15.48
CA TYR A 236 -16.20 -27.53 15.07
C TYR A 236 -15.80 -26.59 16.21
N VAL A 237 -16.78 -26.03 16.93
CA VAL A 237 -16.53 -25.13 18.06
C VAL A 237 -15.83 -25.85 19.20
N ARG A 238 -16.19 -27.11 19.47
CA ARG A 238 -15.49 -27.93 20.49
C ARG A 238 -14.04 -28.18 20.11
N GLU A 239 -13.77 -28.47 18.86
CA GLU A 239 -12.41 -28.64 18.36
C GLU A 239 -11.62 -27.33 18.53
N LEU A 240 -12.19 -26.18 18.13
CA LEU A 240 -11.59 -24.85 18.27
C LEU A 240 -11.24 -24.54 19.74
N LEU A 241 -12.13 -24.88 20.67
CA LEU A 241 -11.95 -24.67 22.11
C LEU A 241 -11.14 -25.78 22.81
N GLY A 242 -10.67 -26.81 22.08
CA GLY A 242 -9.97 -27.96 22.66
C GLY A 242 -10.82 -28.81 23.60
N LYS A 243 -12.15 -28.83 23.41
CA LYS A 243 -13.12 -29.56 24.25
C LYS A 243 -13.46 -30.93 23.68
N THR A 244 -13.74 -31.85 24.56
CA THR A 244 -14.21 -33.19 24.18
C THR A 244 -15.71 -33.21 23.86
N ALA A 245 -16.14 -34.16 23.03
CA ALA A 245 -17.56 -34.36 22.75
C ALA A 245 -18.37 -34.55 24.05
N GLY A 246 -19.48 -33.83 24.21
CA GLY A 246 -20.37 -33.88 25.37
C GLY A 246 -19.91 -33.05 26.57
N SER A 247 -18.76 -32.36 26.55
CA SER A 247 -18.45 -31.36 27.57
C SER A 247 -19.42 -30.16 27.44
N THR A 248 -19.69 -29.45 28.52
CA THR A 248 -20.58 -28.29 28.50
C THR A 248 -19.89 -27.13 27.79
N LEU A 249 -20.55 -26.50 26.79
CA LEU A 249 -20.18 -25.20 26.26
C LEU A 249 -20.85 -24.12 27.12
N MET A 250 -20.14 -23.03 27.33
CA MET A 250 -20.63 -21.89 28.10
C MET A 250 -20.68 -20.64 27.21
N THR A 251 -21.61 -19.74 27.51
CA THR A 251 -21.81 -18.52 26.69
C THR A 251 -20.57 -17.66 26.58
N ASP A 252 -19.80 -17.50 27.65
CA ASP A 252 -18.56 -16.69 27.67
C ASP A 252 -17.47 -17.24 26.75
N GLU A 253 -17.42 -18.57 26.57
CA GLU A 253 -16.48 -19.19 25.64
C GLU A 253 -16.82 -18.87 24.18
N LEU A 254 -18.11 -18.77 23.84
CA LEU A 254 -18.59 -18.44 22.50
C LEU A 254 -18.43 -16.93 22.19
N TRP A 255 -18.62 -16.07 23.19
CA TRP A 255 -18.43 -14.62 23.03
C TRP A 255 -16.97 -14.24 22.73
N ALA A 256 -16.03 -15.02 23.24
CA ALA A 256 -14.59 -14.80 23.01
C ALA A 256 -14.13 -15.17 21.58
N ILE A 257 -14.99 -15.83 20.80
CA ILE A 257 -14.66 -16.22 19.43
C ILE A 257 -14.92 -15.04 18.50
N GLU A 258 -13.84 -14.48 17.95
CA GLU A 258 -13.91 -13.35 17.01
C GLU A 258 -13.90 -13.78 15.55
N GLU A 259 -13.41 -15.00 15.25
CA GLU A 259 -13.28 -15.53 13.88
C GLU A 259 -13.86 -16.94 13.78
N LEU A 260 -14.65 -17.17 12.74
CA LEU A 260 -15.17 -18.49 12.39
C LEU A 260 -15.00 -18.76 10.90
N GLU A 261 -14.31 -19.84 10.57
CA GLU A 261 -14.23 -20.40 9.22
C GLU A 261 -15.02 -21.72 9.23
N LEU A 262 -16.28 -21.66 8.80
CA LEU A 262 -17.21 -22.76 8.97
C LEU A 262 -16.96 -23.87 7.94
N PRO A 263 -16.78 -25.13 8.37
CA PRO A 263 -16.62 -26.25 7.46
C PRO A 263 -17.95 -26.64 6.80
N ASP A 264 -17.89 -27.36 5.68
CA ASP A 264 -19.06 -27.85 4.92
C ASP A 264 -20.01 -28.74 5.74
N THR A 265 -19.60 -29.18 6.93
CA THR A 265 -20.41 -29.97 7.85
C THR A 265 -21.46 -29.16 8.59
N VAL A 266 -21.34 -27.83 8.61
CA VAL A 266 -22.32 -26.92 9.20
C VAL A 266 -23.51 -26.75 8.26
N ALA A 267 -24.69 -27.09 8.72
CA ALA A 267 -25.91 -27.06 7.92
C ALA A 267 -26.85 -25.88 8.27
N SER A 268 -26.70 -25.29 9.45
CA SER A 268 -27.51 -24.15 9.92
C SER A 268 -26.65 -23.11 10.62
N LEU A 269 -27.02 -21.85 10.46
CA LEU A 269 -26.40 -20.70 11.09
C LEU A 269 -27.20 -20.16 12.29
N GLU A 270 -28.29 -20.84 12.70
CA GLU A 270 -29.23 -20.34 13.72
C GLU A 270 -28.58 -20.13 15.11
N ASP A 271 -27.43 -20.78 15.36
CA ASP A 271 -26.67 -20.66 16.61
C ASP A 271 -25.67 -19.48 16.60
N LEU A 272 -25.42 -18.81 15.46
CA LEU A 272 -24.47 -17.69 15.37
C LEU A 272 -24.73 -16.53 16.34
N PRO A 273 -25.96 -16.22 16.75
CA PRO A 273 -26.22 -15.17 17.75
C PRO A 273 -25.55 -15.39 19.10
N TYR A 274 -25.11 -16.62 19.42
CA TYR A 274 -24.30 -16.87 20.62
C TYR A 274 -22.87 -16.31 20.52
N PHE A 275 -22.38 -16.00 19.29
CA PHE A 275 -21.01 -15.50 19.03
C PHE A 275 -21.01 -13.97 18.93
N THR A 276 -21.37 -13.30 20.01
CA THR A 276 -21.57 -11.84 20.03
C THR A 276 -20.29 -11.03 19.75
N GLY A 277 -19.10 -11.65 19.95
CA GLY A 277 -17.81 -11.06 19.64
C GLY A 277 -17.35 -11.26 18.19
N LEU A 278 -18.15 -11.97 17.37
CA LEU A 278 -17.73 -12.38 16.03
C LEU A 278 -17.52 -11.18 15.11
N ARG A 279 -16.32 -11.09 14.54
CA ARG A 279 -15.90 -10.04 13.60
C ARG A 279 -15.66 -10.57 12.20
N THR A 280 -15.17 -11.82 12.10
CA THR A 280 -14.87 -12.48 10.83
C THR A 280 -15.66 -13.78 10.72
N LEU A 281 -16.42 -13.89 9.62
CA LEU A 281 -17.16 -15.11 9.29
C LEU A 281 -16.86 -15.52 7.85
N SER A 282 -16.47 -16.78 7.68
CA SER A 282 -16.26 -17.39 6.38
C SER A 282 -17.13 -18.64 6.20
N LEU A 283 -17.82 -18.72 5.06
CA LEU A 283 -18.77 -19.77 4.66
C LEU A 283 -18.37 -20.38 3.30
N HIS A 284 -17.09 -20.67 3.09
CA HIS A 284 -16.59 -21.13 1.79
C HIS A 284 -17.40 -22.29 1.20
N HIS A 285 -17.71 -22.17 -0.09
CA HIS A 285 -18.25 -23.26 -0.93
C HIS A 285 -19.50 -23.97 -0.39
N SER A 286 -20.25 -23.36 0.53
CA SER A 286 -21.49 -23.95 0.99
C SER A 286 -22.47 -24.10 -0.16
N SER A 287 -22.67 -25.33 -0.62
CA SER A 287 -23.64 -25.68 -1.67
C SER A 287 -25.09 -25.60 -1.17
N ALA A 288 -25.27 -25.50 0.14
CA ALA A 288 -26.60 -25.33 0.74
C ALA A 288 -27.03 -23.86 0.66
N SER A 289 -28.28 -23.65 0.28
CA SER A 289 -28.92 -22.32 0.43
C SER A 289 -29.13 -22.06 1.93
N MET A 290 -28.09 -21.54 2.59
CA MET A 290 -28.19 -21.19 4.01
C MET A 290 -29.06 -19.94 4.19
N ASP A 291 -29.83 -19.92 5.26
CA ASP A 291 -30.54 -18.71 5.68
C ASP A 291 -29.55 -17.74 6.35
N LEU A 292 -29.19 -16.69 5.62
CA LEU A 292 -28.28 -15.65 6.13
C LEU A 292 -29.00 -14.61 7.00
N SER A 293 -30.33 -14.71 7.21
CA SER A 293 -31.08 -13.71 7.98
C SER A 293 -30.56 -13.52 9.40
N VAL A 294 -29.99 -14.56 9.98
CA VAL A 294 -29.37 -14.54 11.31
C VAL A 294 -28.18 -13.59 11.42
N LEU A 295 -27.48 -13.30 10.32
CA LEU A 295 -26.33 -12.37 10.30
C LEU A 295 -26.73 -10.96 10.75
N ALA A 296 -27.99 -10.57 10.56
CA ALA A 296 -28.51 -9.30 11.07
C ALA A 296 -28.41 -9.15 12.60
N GLN A 297 -28.19 -10.27 13.31
CA GLN A 297 -28.01 -10.30 14.77
C GLN A 297 -26.53 -10.23 15.19
N LEU A 298 -25.61 -10.03 14.23
CA LEU A 298 -24.17 -9.92 14.44
C LEU A 298 -23.69 -8.48 14.15
N PRO A 299 -23.96 -7.53 15.04
CA PRO A 299 -23.67 -6.12 14.78
C PRO A 299 -22.17 -5.80 14.71
N THR A 300 -21.32 -6.69 15.23
CA THR A 300 -19.86 -6.56 15.29
C THR A 300 -19.15 -7.10 14.04
N LEU A 301 -19.88 -7.74 13.12
CA LEU A 301 -19.29 -8.39 11.95
C LEU A 301 -18.68 -7.38 10.99
N ARG A 302 -17.39 -7.53 10.70
CA ARG A 302 -16.61 -6.65 9.83
C ARG A 302 -16.17 -7.33 8.54
N THR A 303 -15.88 -8.62 8.62
CA THR A 303 -15.42 -9.42 7.46
C THR A 303 -16.38 -10.57 7.22
N LEU A 304 -16.89 -10.65 6.00
CA LEU A 304 -17.78 -11.72 5.57
C LEU A 304 -17.27 -12.31 4.24
N ASP A 305 -16.91 -13.58 4.29
CA ASP A 305 -16.54 -14.35 3.10
C ASP A 305 -17.63 -15.37 2.78
N LEU A 306 -18.25 -15.18 1.62
CA LEU A 306 -19.29 -16.07 1.06
C LEU A 306 -18.85 -16.66 -0.29
N SER A 307 -17.54 -16.69 -0.56
CA SER A 307 -17.00 -17.13 -1.84
C SER A 307 -17.51 -18.52 -2.23
N GLY A 308 -17.97 -18.64 -3.48
CA GLY A 308 -18.53 -19.87 -4.01
C GLY A 308 -19.93 -20.25 -3.50
N CYS A 309 -20.54 -19.44 -2.64
CA CYS A 309 -21.88 -19.68 -2.13
C CYS A 309 -22.98 -19.30 -3.14
N THR A 310 -24.10 -20.00 -3.12
CA THR A 310 -25.27 -19.62 -3.90
C THR A 310 -26.16 -18.66 -3.11
N LEU A 311 -26.20 -17.39 -3.55
CA LEU A 311 -26.91 -16.33 -2.83
C LEU A 311 -28.33 -16.09 -3.39
N SER A 312 -29.30 -15.97 -2.49
CA SER A 312 -30.63 -15.50 -2.80
C SER A 312 -30.71 -13.97 -2.71
N SER A 313 -31.77 -13.37 -3.31
CA SER A 313 -32.02 -11.94 -3.14
C SER A 313 -32.28 -11.53 -1.67
N ALA A 314 -32.83 -12.43 -0.86
CA ALA A 314 -33.00 -12.22 0.58
C ALA A 314 -31.63 -12.17 1.29
N ALA A 315 -30.69 -13.06 0.93
CA ALA A 315 -29.32 -13.04 1.44
C ALA A 315 -28.63 -11.70 1.18
N MET A 316 -28.75 -11.18 -0.05
CA MET A 316 -28.21 -9.85 -0.39
C MET A 316 -28.80 -8.74 0.47
N SER A 317 -30.12 -8.80 0.75
CA SER A 317 -30.78 -7.81 1.63
C SER A 317 -30.25 -7.86 3.07
N THR A 318 -29.91 -9.03 3.57
CA THR A 318 -29.32 -9.20 4.91
C THR A 318 -27.90 -8.64 4.95
N ILE A 319 -27.06 -9.00 3.95
CA ILE A 319 -25.66 -8.55 3.88
C ILE A 319 -25.58 -7.02 3.94
N VAL A 320 -26.44 -6.32 3.20
CA VAL A 320 -26.41 -4.85 3.15
C VAL A 320 -26.94 -4.18 4.41
N SER A 321 -27.54 -4.93 5.32
CA SER A 321 -27.99 -4.44 6.63
C SER A 321 -26.91 -4.50 7.71
N LEU A 322 -25.72 -5.07 7.41
CA LEU A 322 -24.60 -5.18 8.36
C LEU A 322 -23.89 -3.83 8.51
N PRO A 323 -23.97 -3.15 9.67
CA PRO A 323 -23.58 -1.75 9.78
C PRO A 323 -22.05 -1.53 9.82
N GLU A 324 -21.32 -2.57 10.25
CA GLU A 324 -19.87 -2.48 10.47
C GLU A 324 -19.04 -3.23 9.42
N LEU A 325 -19.68 -3.70 8.33
CA LEU A 325 -19.00 -4.49 7.32
C LEU A 325 -18.00 -3.64 6.53
N THR A 326 -16.73 -4.02 6.60
CA THR A 326 -15.61 -3.38 5.89
C THR A 326 -15.00 -4.28 4.81
N SER A 327 -15.17 -5.59 4.92
CA SER A 327 -14.64 -6.58 3.98
C SER A 327 -15.72 -7.58 3.56
N LEU A 328 -15.92 -7.71 2.25
CA LEU A 328 -16.92 -8.61 1.68
C LEU A 328 -16.36 -9.36 0.48
N ASN A 329 -16.39 -10.70 0.56
CA ASN A 329 -16.05 -11.57 -0.55
C ASN A 329 -17.30 -12.29 -1.07
N LEU A 330 -17.67 -12.01 -2.32
CA LEU A 330 -18.78 -12.63 -3.06
C LEU A 330 -18.27 -13.31 -4.35
N SER A 331 -17.00 -13.70 -4.40
CA SER A 331 -16.43 -14.30 -5.60
C SER A 331 -17.09 -15.65 -5.90
N GLY A 332 -17.42 -15.88 -7.17
CA GLY A 332 -18.02 -17.15 -7.62
C GLY A 332 -19.43 -17.43 -7.11
N CYS A 333 -20.17 -16.41 -6.66
CA CYS A 333 -21.52 -16.54 -6.09
C CYS A 333 -22.65 -16.47 -7.11
N ALA A 334 -22.35 -16.49 -8.42
CA ALA A 334 -23.30 -16.30 -9.51
C ALA A 334 -24.11 -14.98 -9.41
N VAL A 335 -23.51 -13.95 -8.82
CA VAL A 335 -24.15 -12.62 -8.67
C VAL A 335 -24.27 -11.95 -10.02
N ILE A 336 -25.45 -11.33 -10.27
CA ILE A 336 -25.75 -10.58 -11.49
C ILE A 336 -25.96 -9.09 -11.16
N ASP A 337 -26.67 -8.82 -10.08
CA ASP A 337 -27.07 -7.47 -9.65
C ASP A 337 -26.45 -7.15 -8.28
N ILE A 338 -25.71 -6.04 -8.23
CA ILE A 338 -25.04 -5.53 -7.04
C ILE A 338 -25.66 -4.23 -6.50
N ASN A 339 -26.83 -3.82 -7.02
CA ASN A 339 -27.46 -2.55 -6.62
C ASN A 339 -27.73 -2.46 -5.11
N ALA A 340 -27.96 -3.58 -4.45
CA ALA A 340 -28.13 -3.61 -3.01
C ALA A 340 -26.89 -3.11 -2.24
N LEU A 341 -25.68 -3.31 -2.76
CA LEU A 341 -24.42 -2.95 -2.06
C LEU A 341 -24.26 -1.45 -1.81
N ILE A 342 -25.09 -0.61 -2.40
CA ILE A 342 -25.07 0.86 -2.23
C ILE A 342 -25.12 1.30 -0.74
N GLY A 343 -25.67 0.45 0.13
CA GLY A 343 -25.77 0.68 1.58
C GLY A 343 -24.46 0.49 2.35
N LEU A 344 -23.48 -0.26 1.81
CA LEU A 344 -22.26 -0.65 2.49
C LEU A 344 -21.14 0.40 2.36
N GLN A 345 -21.38 1.60 2.84
CA GLN A 345 -20.49 2.75 2.63
C GLN A 345 -19.15 2.69 3.38
N LYS A 346 -19.03 1.76 4.37
CA LYS A 346 -17.78 1.51 5.10
C LYS A 346 -16.89 0.46 4.42
N LEU A 347 -17.33 -0.12 3.30
CA LEU A 347 -16.63 -1.22 2.66
C LEU A 347 -15.29 -0.74 2.09
N GLU A 348 -14.20 -1.38 2.53
CA GLU A 348 -12.84 -1.12 2.11
C GLU A 348 -12.32 -2.19 1.14
N PHE A 349 -12.71 -3.45 1.36
CA PHE A 349 -12.40 -4.58 0.50
C PHE A 349 -13.66 -5.18 -0.09
N LEU A 350 -13.66 -5.42 -1.41
CA LEU A 350 -14.78 -6.08 -2.11
C LEU A 350 -14.25 -7.01 -3.20
N ASP A 351 -14.52 -8.31 -3.06
CA ASP A 351 -14.28 -9.28 -4.14
C ASP A 351 -15.62 -9.71 -4.79
N LEU A 352 -15.73 -9.40 -6.05
CA LEU A 352 -16.85 -9.76 -6.95
C LEU A 352 -16.37 -10.63 -8.11
N SER A 353 -15.18 -11.19 -8.06
CA SER A 353 -14.59 -12.00 -9.14
C SER A 353 -15.45 -13.21 -9.49
N ASN A 354 -15.32 -13.71 -10.71
CA ASN A 354 -15.99 -14.94 -11.17
C ASN A 354 -17.53 -14.91 -11.04
N ASN A 355 -18.12 -13.78 -11.40
CA ASN A 355 -19.56 -13.58 -11.39
C ASN A 355 -20.07 -13.23 -12.81
N THR A 356 -21.32 -12.78 -12.92
CA THR A 356 -21.93 -12.37 -14.19
C THR A 356 -22.38 -10.91 -14.16
N ILE A 357 -21.62 -10.08 -13.44
CA ILE A 357 -21.90 -8.66 -13.22
C ILE A 357 -21.51 -7.85 -14.45
N SER A 358 -22.41 -7.00 -14.93
CA SER A 358 -22.14 -6.07 -16.03
C SER A 358 -22.39 -4.61 -15.67
N ASP A 359 -23.23 -4.34 -14.66
CA ASP A 359 -23.54 -3.00 -14.17
C ASP A 359 -22.83 -2.73 -12.84
N LEU A 360 -21.97 -1.71 -12.83
CA LEU A 360 -21.19 -1.27 -11.67
C LEU A 360 -21.77 -0.01 -11.00
N THR A 361 -23.00 0.36 -11.29
CA THR A 361 -23.60 1.63 -10.81
C THR A 361 -23.53 1.76 -9.28
N ALA A 362 -23.76 0.66 -8.55
CA ALA A 362 -23.71 0.63 -7.09
C ALA A 362 -22.33 1.04 -6.51
N LEU A 363 -21.25 0.70 -7.21
CA LEU A 363 -19.89 0.99 -6.73
C LEU A 363 -19.61 2.50 -6.60
N SER A 364 -20.36 3.34 -7.34
CA SER A 364 -20.22 4.80 -7.24
C SER A 364 -20.52 5.38 -5.84
N ALA A 365 -21.21 4.62 -4.98
CA ALA A 365 -21.50 4.98 -3.60
C ALA A 365 -20.43 4.49 -2.59
N LEU A 366 -19.60 3.52 -2.96
CA LEU A 366 -18.63 2.87 -2.08
C LEU A 366 -17.29 3.63 -2.07
N GLN A 367 -17.29 4.83 -1.52
CA GLN A 367 -16.15 5.75 -1.58
C GLN A 367 -14.99 5.35 -0.67
N ALA A 368 -15.22 4.44 0.29
CA ALA A 368 -14.20 3.95 1.20
C ALA A 368 -13.38 2.78 0.60
N LEU A 369 -13.74 2.26 -0.58
CA LEU A 369 -13.05 1.12 -1.20
C LEU A 369 -11.57 1.44 -1.43
N LYS A 370 -10.72 0.54 -0.91
CA LYS A 370 -9.27 0.51 -1.08
C LYS A 370 -8.85 -0.62 -2.03
N GLU A 371 -9.54 -1.74 -1.99
CA GLU A 371 -9.24 -2.91 -2.82
C GLU A 371 -10.52 -3.47 -3.46
N LEU A 372 -10.49 -3.68 -4.77
CA LEU A 372 -11.63 -4.14 -5.55
C LEU A 372 -11.22 -5.21 -6.57
N HIS A 373 -11.88 -6.37 -6.49
CA HIS A 373 -11.69 -7.47 -7.41
C HIS A 373 -12.95 -7.64 -8.28
N LEU A 374 -12.78 -7.54 -9.60
CA LEU A 374 -13.83 -7.67 -10.62
C LEU A 374 -13.50 -8.72 -11.69
N THR A 375 -12.38 -9.44 -11.54
CA THR A 375 -11.86 -10.38 -12.53
C THR A 375 -12.93 -11.39 -12.98
N ASN A 376 -12.94 -11.70 -14.28
CA ASN A 376 -13.87 -12.67 -14.88
C ASN A 376 -15.36 -12.30 -14.68
N ASN A 377 -15.72 -11.10 -15.17
CA ASN A 377 -17.09 -10.58 -15.25
C ASN A 377 -17.31 -9.93 -16.62
N PRO A 378 -18.53 -9.91 -17.17
CA PRO A 378 -18.82 -9.28 -18.47
C PRO A 378 -18.92 -7.74 -18.37
N ILE A 379 -17.94 -7.11 -17.75
CA ILE A 379 -17.86 -5.65 -17.54
C ILE A 379 -17.27 -5.00 -18.79
N THR A 380 -17.89 -3.93 -19.29
CA THR A 380 -17.39 -3.21 -20.48
C THR A 380 -16.81 -1.83 -20.18
N SER A 381 -17.07 -1.28 -18.99
CA SER A 381 -16.64 0.07 -18.62
C SER A 381 -16.45 0.22 -17.12
N LEU A 382 -15.37 0.92 -16.72
CA LEU A 382 -15.09 1.29 -15.33
C LEU A 382 -15.58 2.71 -14.97
N ALA A 383 -16.47 3.32 -15.76
CA ALA A 383 -16.92 4.70 -15.56
C ALA A 383 -17.57 4.95 -14.18
N ASN A 384 -18.14 3.92 -13.58
CA ASN A 384 -18.79 4.00 -12.27
C ASN A 384 -17.81 4.05 -11.08
N LEU A 385 -16.53 3.81 -11.30
CA LEU A 385 -15.50 3.87 -10.24
C LEU A 385 -15.02 5.30 -9.94
N LYS A 386 -15.46 6.30 -10.67
CA LYS A 386 -14.97 7.69 -10.58
C LYS A 386 -15.00 8.30 -9.17
N ASN A 387 -15.84 7.80 -8.27
CA ASN A 387 -15.95 8.28 -6.90
C ASN A 387 -15.14 7.44 -5.90
N CYS A 388 -14.61 6.28 -6.32
CA CYS A 388 -13.82 5.38 -5.47
C CYS A 388 -12.35 5.84 -5.41
N THR A 389 -12.10 7.10 -5.07
CA THR A 389 -10.78 7.75 -5.16
C THR A 389 -9.78 7.25 -4.12
N GLN A 390 -10.23 6.48 -3.13
CA GLN A 390 -9.37 5.82 -2.15
C GLN A 390 -8.81 4.48 -2.65
N LEU A 391 -9.21 4.04 -3.85
CA LEU A 391 -8.81 2.75 -4.39
C LEU A 391 -7.30 2.70 -4.59
N GLU A 392 -6.68 1.70 -3.95
CA GLU A 392 -5.25 1.41 -4.01
C GLU A 392 -4.94 0.23 -4.93
N ILE A 393 -5.83 -0.78 -4.95
CA ILE A 393 -5.65 -2.01 -5.73
C ILE A 393 -6.91 -2.32 -6.52
N LEU A 394 -6.77 -2.56 -7.82
CA LEU A 394 -7.86 -2.96 -8.70
C LEU A 394 -7.48 -4.17 -9.56
N TYR A 395 -8.20 -5.28 -9.39
CA TYR A 395 -8.15 -6.44 -10.28
C TYR A 395 -9.39 -6.48 -11.17
N ALA A 396 -9.23 -6.31 -12.47
CA ALA A 396 -10.29 -6.42 -13.45
C ALA A 396 -9.83 -7.13 -14.73
N ASN A 397 -9.10 -8.24 -14.53
CA ASN A 397 -8.65 -9.10 -15.62
C ASN A 397 -9.80 -9.89 -16.24
N GLN A 398 -9.62 -10.36 -17.48
CA GLN A 398 -10.56 -11.29 -18.16
C GLN A 398 -12.00 -10.78 -18.13
N CYS A 399 -12.16 -9.47 -18.35
CA CYS A 399 -13.46 -8.82 -18.56
C CYS A 399 -13.63 -8.49 -20.05
N SER A 400 -14.51 -7.59 -20.38
CA SER A 400 -14.70 -7.08 -21.75
C SER A 400 -14.52 -5.56 -21.79
N ILE A 401 -13.63 -5.03 -20.94
CA ILE A 401 -13.45 -3.60 -20.71
C ILE A 401 -12.86 -2.93 -21.96
N THR A 402 -13.55 -1.89 -22.42
CA THR A 402 -13.09 -1.03 -23.50
C THR A 402 -12.81 0.39 -23.03
N ARG A 403 -13.35 0.80 -21.88
CA ARG A 403 -13.27 2.17 -21.36
C ARG A 403 -12.93 2.20 -19.87
N ILE A 404 -11.86 2.93 -19.54
CA ILE A 404 -11.35 3.08 -18.18
C ILE A 404 -11.39 4.53 -17.67
N ALA A 405 -12.20 5.40 -18.30
CA ALA A 405 -12.29 6.83 -17.94
C ALA A 405 -12.68 7.08 -16.48
N GLY A 406 -13.30 6.11 -15.80
CA GLY A 406 -13.62 6.20 -14.38
C GLY A 406 -12.40 6.16 -13.45
N LEU A 407 -11.21 5.86 -13.96
CA LEU A 407 -9.96 5.87 -13.19
C LEU A 407 -9.25 7.24 -13.19
N ALA A 408 -9.87 8.26 -13.78
CA ALA A 408 -9.35 9.62 -13.68
C ALA A 408 -9.21 10.04 -12.20
N ASP A 409 -8.08 10.70 -11.90
CA ASP A 409 -7.80 11.26 -10.57
C ASP A 409 -7.67 10.24 -9.41
N HIS A 410 -7.49 8.94 -9.74
CA HIS A 410 -7.19 7.90 -8.73
C HIS A 410 -5.72 7.98 -8.29
N THR A 411 -5.38 9.04 -7.59
CA THR A 411 -3.99 9.33 -7.15
C THR A 411 -3.49 8.39 -6.05
N ALA A 412 -4.38 7.60 -5.42
CA ALA A 412 -4.03 6.58 -4.44
C ALA A 412 -3.75 5.21 -5.08
N LEU A 413 -4.10 4.99 -6.36
CA LEU A 413 -4.00 3.70 -7.03
C LEU A 413 -2.54 3.28 -7.20
N LYS A 414 -2.17 2.16 -6.60
CA LYS A 414 -0.83 1.57 -6.59
C LYS A 414 -0.71 0.37 -7.54
N GLU A 415 -1.75 -0.46 -7.59
CA GLU A 415 -1.74 -1.68 -8.38
C GLU A 415 -2.97 -1.76 -9.27
N LEU A 416 -2.75 -1.96 -10.56
CA LEU A 416 -3.80 -2.03 -11.57
C LEU A 416 -3.59 -3.22 -12.50
N TYR A 417 -4.51 -4.17 -12.44
CA TYR A 417 -4.49 -5.38 -13.26
C TYR A 417 -5.69 -5.41 -14.19
N LEU A 418 -5.44 -5.21 -15.48
CA LEU A 418 -6.44 -5.11 -16.55
C LEU A 418 -6.14 -6.08 -17.72
N ALA A 419 -5.41 -7.17 -17.45
CA ALA A 419 -5.05 -8.14 -18.47
C ALA A 419 -6.28 -8.80 -19.13
N ASN A 420 -6.14 -9.19 -20.40
CA ASN A 420 -7.20 -9.87 -21.16
C ASN A 420 -8.50 -9.06 -21.24
N ASN A 421 -8.41 -7.84 -21.76
CA ASN A 421 -9.51 -6.92 -22.00
C ASN A 421 -9.48 -6.40 -23.46
N GLN A 422 -10.20 -5.34 -23.77
CA GLN A 422 -10.29 -4.72 -25.09
C GLN A 422 -9.95 -3.21 -25.03
N ILE A 423 -9.02 -2.85 -24.13
CA ILE A 423 -8.65 -1.46 -23.85
C ILE A 423 -7.69 -0.98 -24.94
N ALA A 424 -8.01 0.18 -25.51
CA ALA A 424 -7.14 0.85 -26.50
C ALA A 424 -6.59 2.19 -26.01
N ASP A 425 -7.39 2.94 -25.26
CA ASP A 425 -7.00 4.26 -24.72
C ASP A 425 -6.76 4.17 -23.20
N ILE A 426 -5.54 4.48 -22.80
CA ILE A 426 -5.07 4.48 -21.40
C ILE A 426 -4.63 5.87 -20.94
N SER A 427 -4.90 6.91 -21.72
CA SER A 427 -4.45 8.29 -21.46
C SER A 427 -4.87 8.81 -20.08
N VAL A 428 -6.01 8.35 -19.57
CA VAL A 428 -6.53 8.68 -18.23
C VAL A 428 -5.60 8.28 -17.10
N LEU A 429 -4.77 7.23 -17.27
CA LEU A 429 -3.86 6.74 -16.23
C LEU A 429 -2.69 7.69 -15.95
N ALA A 430 -2.46 8.71 -16.77
CA ALA A 430 -1.47 9.75 -16.49
C ALA A 430 -1.71 10.48 -15.14
N SER A 431 -2.96 10.49 -14.66
CA SER A 431 -3.31 11.04 -13.35
C SER A 431 -3.05 10.10 -12.16
N CYS A 432 -2.86 8.78 -12.42
CA CYS A 432 -2.64 7.77 -11.38
C CYS A 432 -1.17 7.75 -10.93
N THR A 433 -0.68 8.83 -10.35
CA THR A 433 0.75 9.08 -10.10
C THR A 433 1.38 8.19 -9.03
N ALA A 434 0.59 7.48 -8.22
CA ALA A 434 1.07 6.51 -7.23
C ALA A 434 1.28 5.11 -7.80
N LEU A 435 0.98 4.87 -9.09
CA LEU A 435 1.00 3.55 -9.69
C LEU A 435 2.40 2.93 -9.64
N GLN A 436 2.47 1.73 -9.05
CA GLN A 436 3.67 0.92 -8.89
C GLN A 436 3.63 -0.33 -9.77
N THR A 437 2.45 -0.93 -9.94
CA THR A 437 2.24 -2.11 -10.78
C THR A 437 1.13 -1.82 -11.80
N LEU A 438 1.43 -2.06 -13.08
CA LEU A 438 0.49 -1.91 -14.18
C LEU A 438 0.55 -3.12 -15.10
N ASP A 439 -0.52 -3.91 -15.13
CA ASP A 439 -0.70 -4.98 -16.10
C ASP A 439 -1.84 -4.66 -17.08
N LEU A 440 -1.48 -4.44 -18.32
CA LEU A 440 -2.36 -4.22 -19.47
C LEU A 440 -2.15 -5.30 -20.54
N SER A 441 -1.59 -6.44 -20.19
CA SER A 441 -1.32 -7.50 -21.17
C SER A 441 -2.59 -8.01 -21.85
N PHE A 442 -2.46 -8.46 -23.10
CA PHE A 442 -3.59 -8.95 -23.90
C PHE A 442 -4.73 -7.91 -24.03
N ASN A 443 -4.39 -6.73 -24.58
CA ASN A 443 -5.31 -5.64 -24.87
C ASN A 443 -5.10 -5.10 -26.31
N ALA A 444 -5.66 -3.96 -26.64
CA ALA A 444 -5.54 -3.29 -27.93
C ALA A 444 -4.77 -1.96 -27.83
N VAL A 445 -3.90 -1.81 -26.85
CA VAL A 445 -3.17 -0.56 -26.59
C VAL A 445 -2.13 -0.32 -27.68
N THR A 446 -2.10 0.91 -28.20
CA THR A 446 -1.13 1.36 -29.22
C THR A 446 -0.19 2.44 -28.71
N ASP A 447 -0.63 3.23 -27.73
CA ASP A 447 0.13 4.34 -27.15
C ASP A 447 0.25 4.17 -25.63
N ILE A 448 1.48 4.10 -25.16
CA ILE A 448 1.86 4.01 -23.74
C ILE A 448 2.66 5.24 -23.29
N SER A 449 2.52 6.37 -23.99
CA SER A 449 3.25 7.61 -23.65
C SER A 449 3.08 8.05 -22.20
N ILE A 450 1.96 7.69 -21.58
CA ILE A 450 1.64 7.97 -20.17
C ILE A 450 2.65 7.35 -19.19
N VAL A 451 3.36 6.28 -19.58
CA VAL A 451 4.36 5.64 -18.73
C VAL A 451 5.48 6.61 -18.32
N SER A 452 5.76 7.63 -19.12
CA SER A 452 6.70 8.70 -18.78
C SER A 452 6.26 9.55 -17.58
N GLU A 453 4.97 9.57 -17.25
CA GLU A 453 4.38 10.31 -16.13
C GLU A 453 4.30 9.47 -14.84
N LEU A 454 4.34 8.13 -14.96
CA LEU A 454 4.18 7.18 -13.86
C LEU A 454 5.52 6.96 -13.12
N ARG A 455 5.94 7.95 -12.36
CA ARG A 455 7.27 8.01 -11.73
C ARG A 455 7.49 7.05 -10.57
N GLN A 456 6.46 6.36 -10.10
CA GLN A 456 6.54 5.35 -9.04
C GLN A 456 6.48 3.91 -9.60
N LEU A 457 6.40 3.77 -10.95
CA LEU A 457 6.21 2.48 -11.58
C LEU A 457 7.41 1.56 -11.36
N VAL A 458 7.14 0.35 -10.88
CA VAL A 458 8.11 -0.71 -10.60
C VAL A 458 7.95 -1.87 -11.58
N ASP A 459 6.71 -2.34 -11.74
CA ASP A 459 6.34 -3.44 -12.60
C ASP A 459 5.42 -2.98 -13.73
N LEU A 460 5.85 -3.18 -14.98
CA LEU A 460 5.08 -2.87 -16.17
C LEU A 460 4.93 -4.12 -17.04
N ASN A 461 3.69 -4.55 -17.25
CA ASN A 461 3.35 -5.56 -18.22
C ASN A 461 2.37 -4.99 -19.26
N VAL A 462 2.85 -4.77 -20.47
CA VAL A 462 2.04 -4.36 -21.62
C VAL A 462 2.20 -5.33 -22.80
N SER A 463 2.52 -6.57 -22.49
CA SER A 463 2.70 -7.62 -23.49
C SER A 463 1.41 -7.91 -24.26
N ASN A 464 1.54 -8.47 -25.47
CA ASN A 464 0.39 -8.83 -26.32
C ASN A 464 -0.54 -7.63 -26.60
N ASN A 465 0.05 -6.56 -27.14
CA ASN A 465 -0.62 -5.33 -27.53
C ASN A 465 -0.18 -4.89 -28.96
N GLN A 466 -0.41 -3.64 -29.33
CA GLN A 466 -0.08 -3.09 -30.66
C GLN A 466 0.88 -1.89 -30.56
N ILE A 467 1.75 -1.88 -29.55
CA ILE A 467 2.64 -0.78 -29.22
C ILE A 467 3.79 -0.73 -30.23
N THR A 468 4.08 0.46 -30.74
CA THR A 468 5.18 0.67 -31.70
C THR A 468 6.36 1.42 -31.10
N VAL A 469 6.14 2.20 -30.04
CA VAL A 469 7.16 3.06 -29.41
C VAL A 469 7.11 2.87 -27.91
N PHE A 470 8.27 2.63 -27.29
CA PHE A 470 8.43 2.71 -25.85
C PHE A 470 8.84 4.16 -25.48
N PRO A 471 8.08 4.83 -24.60
CA PRO A 471 8.36 6.24 -24.27
C PRO A 471 9.63 6.39 -23.44
N ALA A 472 10.21 7.59 -23.46
CA ALA A 472 11.32 7.90 -22.56
C ALA A 472 10.82 7.97 -21.11
N VAL A 473 11.39 7.16 -20.24
CA VAL A 473 11.13 7.18 -18.78
C VAL A 473 12.23 7.96 -18.07
N ASP A 474 11.89 8.59 -16.92
CA ASP A 474 12.88 9.27 -16.09
C ASP A 474 13.92 8.26 -15.57
N ALA A 475 15.19 8.63 -15.55
CA ALA A 475 16.27 7.76 -15.07
C ALA A 475 16.05 7.29 -13.62
N ASP A 476 15.40 8.08 -12.80
CA ASP A 476 15.12 7.80 -11.39
C ASP A 476 13.79 7.03 -11.18
N THR A 477 13.00 6.75 -12.23
CA THR A 477 11.81 5.90 -12.13
C THR A 477 12.25 4.50 -11.65
N PRO A 478 11.67 3.93 -10.59
CA PRO A 478 12.12 2.68 -9.97
C PRO A 478 11.72 1.43 -10.77
N LEU A 479 11.61 1.56 -12.08
CA LEU A 479 11.16 0.52 -13.00
C LEU A 479 12.10 -0.69 -12.91
N TRP A 480 11.60 -1.80 -12.38
CA TRP A 480 12.39 -3.01 -12.13
C TRP A 480 12.16 -4.09 -13.16
N HIS A 481 10.91 -4.35 -13.47
CA HIS A 481 10.47 -5.37 -14.40
C HIS A 481 9.64 -4.75 -15.53
N VAL A 482 9.99 -5.08 -16.77
CA VAL A 482 9.31 -4.58 -17.98
C VAL A 482 9.00 -5.75 -18.90
N ASP A 483 7.73 -6.09 -19.08
CA ASP A 483 7.28 -7.00 -20.12
C ASP A 483 6.54 -6.23 -21.23
N ILE A 484 7.18 -6.16 -22.38
CA ILE A 484 6.68 -5.54 -23.60
C ILE A 484 6.63 -6.55 -24.77
N SER A 485 6.69 -7.83 -24.44
CA SER A 485 6.71 -8.91 -25.45
C SER A 485 5.43 -8.90 -26.32
N HIS A 486 5.53 -9.48 -27.51
CA HIS A 486 4.41 -9.55 -28.46
C HIS A 486 3.80 -8.19 -28.79
N ASN A 487 4.64 -7.25 -29.23
CA ASN A 487 4.28 -5.91 -29.68
C ASN A 487 4.95 -5.58 -31.02
N GLN A 488 5.04 -4.34 -31.41
CA GLN A 488 5.64 -3.88 -32.66
C GLN A 488 6.75 -2.83 -32.42
N ILE A 489 7.41 -2.88 -31.25
CA ILE A 489 8.42 -1.90 -30.82
C ILE A 489 9.69 -2.08 -31.66
N GLU A 490 10.23 -0.96 -32.16
CA GLU A 490 11.42 -0.96 -33.02
C GLU A 490 12.73 -0.64 -32.28
N ASP A 491 12.66 0.07 -31.15
CA ASP A 491 13.82 0.37 -30.30
C ASP A 491 13.45 0.55 -28.82
N LEU A 492 14.47 0.47 -27.96
CA LEU A 492 14.34 0.59 -26.51
C LEU A 492 15.05 1.82 -25.94
N THR A 493 15.29 2.83 -26.78
CA THR A 493 15.97 4.06 -26.34
C THR A 493 15.23 4.81 -25.24
N GLY A 494 13.93 4.58 -25.10
CA GLY A 494 13.12 5.10 -24.00
C GLY A 494 13.52 4.60 -22.61
N LEU A 495 14.22 3.46 -22.52
CA LEU A 495 14.76 2.91 -21.27
C LEU A 495 16.21 3.34 -21.00
N ALA A 496 16.87 4.02 -21.95
CA ALA A 496 18.27 4.38 -21.85
C ALA A 496 18.57 5.19 -20.57
N GLY A 497 19.55 4.74 -19.80
CA GLY A 497 19.98 5.41 -18.58
C GLY A 497 19.03 5.25 -17.38
N ASN A 498 17.98 4.42 -17.46
CA ASN A 498 17.19 4.09 -16.28
C ASN A 498 18.07 3.34 -15.27
N LEU A 499 18.05 3.79 -14.01
CA LEU A 499 18.96 3.32 -12.98
C LEU A 499 18.46 2.07 -12.22
N SER A 500 17.25 1.62 -12.50
CA SER A 500 16.58 0.57 -11.71
C SER A 500 16.22 -0.66 -12.51
N VAL A 501 16.02 -0.56 -13.83
CA VAL A 501 15.55 -1.67 -14.65
C VAL A 501 16.50 -2.86 -14.57
N ASN A 502 15.93 -4.02 -14.16
CA ASN A 502 16.68 -5.25 -13.91
C ASN A 502 16.36 -6.36 -14.93
N PHE A 503 15.11 -6.48 -15.31
CA PHE A 503 14.65 -7.47 -16.28
C PHE A 503 13.77 -6.83 -17.36
N ILE A 504 14.07 -7.13 -18.62
CA ILE A 504 13.27 -6.74 -19.78
C ILE A 504 12.87 -8.00 -20.54
N ASN A 505 11.57 -8.22 -20.71
CA ASN A 505 11.03 -9.16 -21.67
C ASN A 505 10.50 -8.40 -22.88
N ALA A 506 11.18 -8.53 -24.01
CA ALA A 506 10.83 -7.87 -25.27
C ALA A 506 10.76 -8.88 -26.44
N ASP A 507 10.49 -10.15 -26.14
CA ASP A 507 10.29 -11.18 -27.15
C ASP A 507 9.21 -10.78 -28.17
N TYR A 508 9.34 -11.24 -29.41
CA TYR A 508 8.34 -11.02 -30.46
C TYR A 508 8.01 -9.54 -30.71
N ASN A 509 9.05 -8.78 -31.05
CA ASN A 509 8.96 -7.35 -31.42
C ASN A 509 9.73 -7.07 -32.74
N LYS A 510 9.95 -5.81 -33.07
CA LYS A 510 10.70 -5.37 -34.26
C LYS A 510 12.00 -4.64 -33.88
N ILE A 511 12.60 -4.97 -32.74
CA ILE A 511 13.73 -4.28 -32.15
C ILE A 511 14.99 -4.53 -33.00
N LYS A 512 15.59 -3.46 -33.50
CA LYS A 512 16.79 -3.46 -34.33
C LYS A 512 18.04 -3.08 -33.56
N SER A 513 17.93 -2.22 -32.55
CA SER A 513 19.06 -1.72 -31.76
C SER A 513 18.75 -1.71 -30.26
N ILE A 514 19.76 -2.12 -29.49
CA ILE A 514 19.75 -2.12 -28.01
C ILE A 514 20.98 -1.37 -27.45
N ALA A 515 21.71 -0.63 -28.30
CA ALA A 515 23.00 -0.01 -27.95
C ALA A 515 22.93 0.90 -26.73
N LYS A 516 21.81 1.58 -26.50
CA LYS A 516 21.64 2.52 -25.40
C LYS A 516 21.37 1.85 -24.03
N LEU A 517 21.11 0.55 -24.00
CA LEU A 517 20.84 -0.17 -22.76
C LEU A 517 22.10 -0.48 -21.95
N GLU A 518 23.30 -0.24 -22.49
CA GLU A 518 24.55 -0.25 -21.73
C GLU A 518 24.56 0.80 -20.60
N GLU A 519 23.72 1.82 -20.70
CA GLU A 519 23.54 2.86 -19.68
C GLU A 519 22.65 2.41 -18.49
N CYS A 520 21.96 1.27 -18.61
CA CYS A 520 21.09 0.70 -17.57
C CYS A 520 21.91 -0.15 -16.60
N VAL A 521 22.46 0.48 -15.56
CA VAL A 521 23.46 -0.12 -14.66
C VAL A 521 22.96 -1.30 -13.81
N MET A 522 21.65 -1.47 -13.66
CA MET A 522 21.04 -2.57 -12.90
C MET A 522 20.48 -3.69 -13.79
N LEU A 523 20.61 -3.57 -15.12
CA LEU A 523 20.08 -4.56 -16.05
C LEU A 523 20.87 -5.86 -15.94
N VAL A 524 20.18 -6.95 -15.61
CA VAL A 524 20.77 -8.30 -15.43
C VAL A 524 20.38 -9.23 -16.57
N LYS A 525 19.12 -9.14 -17.01
CA LYS A 525 18.60 -10.09 -17.99
C LYS A 525 17.66 -9.43 -18.99
N MET A 526 17.74 -9.89 -20.25
CA MET A 526 16.83 -9.47 -21.32
C MET A 526 16.44 -10.67 -22.19
N ASN A 527 15.16 -10.73 -22.53
CA ASN A 527 14.66 -11.64 -23.56
C ASN A 527 14.35 -10.83 -24.83
N LEU A 528 14.87 -11.28 -25.97
CA LEU A 528 14.77 -10.64 -27.28
C LEU A 528 14.45 -11.68 -28.37
N TRP A 529 13.83 -12.81 -28.01
CA TRP A 529 13.48 -13.83 -28.98
C TRP A 529 12.58 -13.25 -30.09
N ASP A 530 12.81 -13.66 -31.33
CA ASP A 530 12.06 -13.18 -32.49
C ASP A 530 12.09 -11.64 -32.67
N ASN A 531 13.32 -11.05 -32.60
CA ASN A 531 13.61 -9.66 -32.93
C ASN A 531 14.77 -9.55 -33.91
N PRO A 532 14.77 -8.57 -34.85
CA PRO A 532 15.86 -8.33 -35.80
C PRO A 532 17.04 -7.56 -35.16
N VAL A 533 17.48 -7.97 -33.97
CA VAL A 533 18.49 -7.25 -33.19
C VAL A 533 19.89 -7.31 -33.81
N ASN A 534 20.66 -6.23 -33.65
CA ASN A 534 22.06 -6.19 -34.02
C ASN A 534 22.88 -7.11 -33.09
N THR A 535 23.45 -8.19 -33.67
CA THR A 535 24.21 -9.20 -32.93
C THR A 535 25.51 -8.66 -32.30
N ASP A 536 26.11 -7.60 -32.87
CA ASP A 536 27.31 -6.98 -32.29
C ASP A 536 26.97 -6.18 -31.02
N GLU A 537 25.79 -5.57 -30.99
CA GLU A 537 25.28 -4.88 -29.79
C GLU A 537 24.91 -5.91 -28.69
N VAL A 538 24.31 -7.03 -29.08
CA VAL A 538 24.02 -8.13 -28.14
C VAL A 538 25.31 -8.63 -27.47
N LYS A 539 26.37 -8.87 -28.26
CA LYS A 539 27.67 -9.32 -27.73
C LYS A 539 28.27 -8.32 -26.74
N LYS A 540 28.22 -7.01 -27.08
CA LYS A 540 28.73 -5.96 -26.17
C LYS A 540 28.05 -5.97 -24.82
N LEU A 541 26.74 -6.13 -24.78
CA LEU A 541 25.98 -6.20 -23.53
C LEU A 541 26.24 -7.53 -22.78
N GLN A 542 26.43 -8.64 -23.49
CA GLN A 542 26.83 -9.90 -22.89
C GLN A 542 28.25 -9.82 -22.29
N ASP A 543 29.18 -9.11 -22.93
CA ASP A 543 30.55 -8.92 -22.46
C ASP A 543 30.61 -8.12 -21.14
N VAL A 544 29.63 -7.28 -20.86
CA VAL A 544 29.49 -6.57 -19.59
C VAL A 544 28.64 -7.35 -18.56
N GLY A 545 28.23 -8.59 -18.88
CA GLY A 545 27.59 -9.52 -17.94
C GLY A 545 26.08 -9.59 -18.01
N ILE A 546 25.43 -8.94 -18.96
CA ILE A 546 23.97 -9.02 -19.14
C ILE A 546 23.60 -10.35 -19.84
N ILE A 547 22.65 -11.08 -19.27
CA ILE A 547 22.14 -12.32 -19.83
C ILE A 547 21.11 -11.98 -20.91
N ILE A 548 21.39 -12.29 -22.18
CA ILE A 548 20.48 -12.00 -23.30
C ILE A 548 20.07 -13.28 -24.00
N ASN A 549 18.78 -13.57 -23.99
CA ASN A 549 18.15 -14.63 -24.75
C ASN A 549 17.64 -14.06 -26.07
N TYR A 550 18.18 -14.51 -27.21
CA TYR A 550 17.79 -14.05 -28.55
C TYR A 550 17.96 -15.16 -29.58
N ASN A 551 17.38 -14.99 -30.77
CA ASN A 551 17.59 -15.89 -31.91
C ASN A 551 18.64 -15.31 -32.86
N PRO A 552 19.87 -15.82 -32.90
CA PRO A 552 20.93 -15.30 -33.77
C PRO A 552 20.69 -15.53 -35.27
N GLU A 553 19.76 -16.44 -35.63
CA GLU A 553 19.42 -16.80 -37.03
C GLU A 553 18.11 -16.13 -37.47
N TYR A 554 17.57 -15.16 -36.73
CA TYR A 554 16.35 -14.47 -37.09
C TYR A 554 16.49 -13.85 -38.50
N LYS A 555 15.60 -14.19 -39.40
CA LYS A 555 15.40 -13.52 -40.69
C LYS A 555 14.00 -12.95 -40.69
N GLU A 556 13.91 -11.66 -40.95
CA GLU A 556 12.62 -11.01 -41.21
C GLU A 556 11.91 -11.80 -42.31
N ALA A 557 10.70 -12.26 -42.11
CA ALA A 557 9.93 -12.95 -43.13
C ALA A 557 9.75 -12.00 -44.31
N ASP A 558 10.24 -12.40 -45.49
CA ASP A 558 10.12 -11.61 -46.72
C ASP A 558 8.65 -11.22 -46.93
N THR A 559 8.33 -9.96 -46.75
CA THR A 559 7.04 -9.37 -47.09
C THR A 559 6.99 -9.11 -48.59
N GLU A 560 7.06 -10.24 -49.36
CA GLU A 560 6.72 -10.23 -50.78
C GLU A 560 5.59 -11.26 -51.02
N ALA A 561 4.33 -10.77 -50.98
CA ALA A 561 3.27 -11.23 -51.87
C ALA A 561 2.08 -10.24 -51.83
#